data_c4a411c5bbc853fd65ca51bed6f29fe0
#
_entry.id   c4a411c5bbc853fd65ca51bed6f29fe0
#
_cell.length_a   1.000
_cell.length_b   1.000
_cell.length_c   1.000
_cell.angle_alpha   90.00
_cell.angle_beta   90.00
_cell.angle_gamma   90.00
#
_symmetry.space_group_name_H-M   'P 1'
#
loop_
_entity.id
_entity.type
_entity.pdbx_description
1 polymer ?
#
loop_
_entity_poly.entity_id
_entity_poly.type
_entity_poly.pdbx_seq_one_letter_code
_entity_poly.pdbx_strand_id
1 'polypeptide(L)'
;MHPRWTSRLGAPLLAFVLTVPPSVSTVHAVEDARKVSVVSFGLFGDQGVFRSEATGAAQVVAGRFGNGPINVQYNSKKGGGATIEGLAMSLHAAANRMDADNDILFLILTSHGSRAGLAVKAGRLTQTLTPSNLAEMLARTAMRYKVVVISACYSGIFIPRLANPDTLVITAADADHPSFGCRDKAKWTYFGNAFFNVALRQARSLKDAFVVARALVKKRELRERFDPSNPLMTGGENVQPLLIARP
;
A
#
# COMPACT_ATOMS: atom_id res chain seq x y z
N MET A 1 -85.68 13.77 -67.41
CA MET A 1 -84.87 14.77 -66.69
C MET A 1 -84.42 14.18 -65.31
N HIS A 2 -83.20 13.64 -65.25
CA HIS A 2 -82.69 13.05 -64.00
C HIS A 2 -81.48 13.86 -63.53
N PRO A 3 -81.34 14.22 -62.22
CA PRO A 3 -80.13 14.78 -61.72
C PRO A 3 -79.19 13.66 -61.24
N ARG A 4 -77.93 13.80 -61.57
CA ARG A 4 -76.79 12.97 -61.20
C ARG A 4 -76.36 13.29 -59.77
N TRP A 5 -76.29 12.28 -58.95
CA TRP A 5 -75.63 12.36 -57.61
C TRP A 5 -74.15 11.99 -57.78
N THR A 6 -73.27 12.90 -57.37
CA THR A 6 -71.84 12.65 -57.26
C THR A 6 -71.50 12.33 -55.82
N SER A 7 -71.17 11.11 -55.53
CA SER A 7 -70.64 10.70 -54.22
C SER A 7 -69.16 11.12 -54.11
N ARG A 8 -68.83 11.88 -53.10
CA ARG A 8 -67.46 12.15 -52.71
C ARG A 8 -67.02 11.11 -51.70
N LEU A 9 -66.00 10.29 -52.08
CA LEU A 9 -65.27 9.39 -51.20
C LEU A 9 -64.25 10.20 -50.38
N GLY A 10 -64.49 10.29 -49.07
CA GLY A 10 -63.52 10.81 -48.12
C GLY A 10 -62.49 9.72 -47.77
N ALA A 11 -61.23 10.00 -48.01
CA ALA A 11 -60.12 9.12 -47.58
C ALA A 11 -59.82 9.34 -46.08
N PRO A 12 -59.63 8.24 -45.28
CA PRO A 12 -59.22 8.43 -43.92
C PRO A 12 -57.70 8.75 -43.81
N LEU A 13 -57.41 9.85 -43.12
CA LEU A 13 -56.02 10.19 -42.68
C LEU A 13 -55.63 9.22 -41.57
N LEU A 14 -54.70 8.28 -41.84
CA LEU A 14 -54.01 7.52 -40.84
C LEU A 14 -52.96 8.39 -40.19
N ALA A 15 -53.22 8.79 -38.94
CA ALA A 15 -52.22 9.42 -38.08
C ALA A 15 -51.20 8.35 -37.58
N PHE A 16 -49.98 8.39 -38.07
CA PHE A 16 -48.88 7.56 -37.57
C PHE A 16 -48.36 8.19 -36.27
N VAL A 17 -48.70 7.60 -35.13
CA VAL A 17 -48.11 7.97 -33.83
C VAL A 17 -46.73 7.32 -33.75
N LEU A 18 -45.68 8.11 -33.93
CA LEU A 18 -44.29 7.72 -33.66
C LEU A 18 -44.11 7.64 -32.15
N THR A 19 -44.18 6.44 -31.58
CA THR A 19 -43.75 6.19 -30.21
C THR A 19 -42.22 6.13 -30.18
N VAL A 20 -41.60 7.21 -29.67
CA VAL A 20 -40.15 7.23 -29.34
C VAL A 20 -39.97 6.41 -28.07
N PRO A 21 -39.19 5.32 -28.08
CA PRO A 21 -38.91 4.59 -26.85
C PRO A 21 -38.07 5.47 -25.89
N PRO A 22 -38.31 5.41 -24.58
CA PRO A 22 -37.48 6.14 -23.63
C PRO A 22 -36.05 5.62 -23.70
N SER A 23 -35.11 6.50 -24.04
CA SER A 23 -33.68 6.21 -23.96
C SER A 23 -33.33 6.01 -22.48
N VAL A 24 -33.17 4.76 -22.06
CA VAL A 24 -32.60 4.42 -20.76
C VAL A 24 -31.13 4.77 -20.83
N SER A 25 -30.78 5.98 -20.38
CA SER A 25 -29.38 6.34 -20.11
C SER A 25 -28.90 5.45 -18.95
N THR A 26 -28.21 4.38 -19.27
CA THR A 26 -27.40 3.65 -18.28
C THR A 26 -26.31 4.59 -17.83
N VAL A 27 -26.55 5.27 -16.73
CA VAL A 27 -25.49 5.92 -15.95
C VAL A 27 -24.58 4.77 -15.50
N HIS A 28 -23.52 4.48 -16.26
CA HIS A 28 -22.40 3.72 -15.77
C HIS A 28 -21.83 4.59 -14.64
N ALA A 29 -22.14 4.23 -13.38
CA ALA A 29 -21.38 4.69 -12.25
C ALA A 29 -19.93 4.30 -12.60
N VAL A 30 -19.08 5.26 -12.86
CA VAL A 30 -17.63 5.08 -12.89
C VAL A 30 -17.34 4.61 -11.47
N GLU A 31 -17.17 3.30 -11.33
CA GLU A 31 -16.71 2.71 -10.07
C GLU A 31 -15.39 3.39 -9.77
N ASP A 32 -15.39 4.28 -8.78
CA ASP A 32 -14.23 5.13 -8.47
C ASP A 32 -13.09 4.16 -8.14
N ALA A 33 -12.09 4.11 -9.02
CA ALA A 33 -11.07 3.07 -8.97
C ALA A 33 -10.41 3.12 -7.60
N ARG A 34 -10.46 1.99 -6.85
CA ARG A 34 -9.86 1.85 -5.51
C ARG A 34 -8.51 2.54 -5.42
N LYS A 35 -8.36 3.45 -4.45
CA LYS A 35 -7.11 4.20 -4.23
C LYS A 35 -6.16 3.37 -3.35
N VAL A 36 -4.89 3.45 -3.67
CA VAL A 36 -3.81 2.94 -2.83
C VAL A 36 -2.95 4.12 -2.40
N SER A 37 -3.08 4.53 -1.14
CA SER A 37 -2.25 5.58 -0.55
C SER A 37 -0.98 4.98 0.04
N VAL A 38 0.15 5.63 -0.18
CA VAL A 38 1.45 5.16 0.31
C VAL A 38 1.97 6.11 1.39
N VAL A 39 2.18 5.57 2.60
CA VAL A 39 2.86 6.24 3.71
C VAL A 39 4.17 5.51 3.96
N SER A 40 5.31 6.19 3.84
CA SER A 40 6.64 5.58 3.93
C SER A 40 7.56 6.37 4.86
N PHE A 41 8.16 5.67 5.84
CA PHE A 41 8.92 6.29 6.91
C PHE A 41 10.31 5.68 7.06
N GLY A 42 11.36 6.51 6.91
CA GLY A 42 12.74 6.23 7.26
C GLY A 42 13.03 6.74 8.67
N LEU A 43 12.85 5.87 9.70
CA LEU A 43 12.75 6.29 11.09
C LEU A 43 14.11 6.61 11.76
N PHE A 44 15.22 6.05 11.26
CA PHE A 44 16.54 6.21 11.92
C PHE A 44 17.46 7.16 11.14
N GLY A 45 17.68 8.36 11.69
CA GLY A 45 18.32 9.47 10.99
C GLY A 45 19.85 9.42 10.90
N ASP A 46 20.52 8.59 11.70
CA ASP A 46 21.99 8.56 11.72
C ASP A 46 22.59 7.79 10.53
N GLN A 47 21.77 7.07 9.78
CA GLN A 47 22.18 6.30 8.61
C GLN A 47 21.31 6.60 7.39
N GLY A 48 21.95 6.97 6.28
CA GLY A 48 21.30 7.40 5.06
C GLY A 48 20.47 6.32 4.33
N VAL A 49 20.75 5.04 4.59
CA VAL A 49 20.04 3.91 3.96
C VAL A 49 18.53 3.94 4.22
N PHE A 50 18.09 4.29 5.43
CA PHE A 50 16.67 4.31 5.78
C PHE A 50 15.89 5.41 5.05
N ARG A 51 16.49 6.60 4.91
CA ARG A 51 15.95 7.65 4.05
C ARG A 51 15.86 7.19 2.60
N SER A 52 16.92 6.61 2.08
CA SER A 52 17.00 6.16 0.69
C SER A 52 15.99 5.06 0.40
N GLU A 53 15.88 4.08 1.29
CA GLU A 53 14.91 2.99 1.18
C GLU A 53 13.47 3.47 1.28
N ALA A 54 13.13 4.29 2.26
CA ALA A 54 11.78 4.83 2.39
C ALA A 54 11.33 5.58 1.13
N THR A 55 12.21 6.40 0.56
CA THR A 55 11.91 7.13 -0.68
C THR A 55 11.76 6.20 -1.88
N GLY A 56 12.70 5.29 -2.08
CA GLY A 56 12.68 4.37 -3.21
C GLY A 56 11.54 3.36 -3.14
N ALA A 57 11.25 2.84 -1.95
CA ALA A 57 10.14 1.91 -1.74
C ALA A 57 8.77 2.56 -2.04
N ALA A 58 8.56 3.78 -1.57
CA ALA A 58 7.34 4.54 -1.88
C ALA A 58 7.15 4.73 -3.39
N GLN A 59 8.22 5.08 -4.12
CA GLN A 59 8.16 5.23 -5.58
C GLN A 59 7.81 3.92 -6.28
N VAL A 60 8.41 2.79 -5.86
CA VAL A 60 8.13 1.49 -6.46
C VAL A 60 6.69 1.06 -6.20
N VAL A 61 6.22 1.15 -4.95
CA VAL A 61 4.84 0.78 -4.58
C VAL A 61 3.82 1.67 -5.29
N ALA A 62 4.04 2.99 -5.30
CA ALA A 62 3.16 3.93 -6.00
C ALA A 62 3.13 3.66 -7.51
N GLY A 63 4.26 3.36 -8.13
CA GLY A 63 4.31 3.01 -9.56
C GLY A 63 3.58 1.71 -9.89
N ARG A 64 3.57 0.74 -8.97
CA ARG A 64 2.94 -0.59 -9.21
C ARG A 64 1.47 -0.64 -8.83
N PHE A 65 1.08 0.03 -7.76
CA PHE A 65 -0.27 -0.08 -7.19
C PHE A 65 -0.93 1.28 -6.94
N GLY A 66 -0.12 2.34 -6.73
CA GLY A 66 -0.61 3.61 -6.23
C GLY A 66 -1.35 4.44 -7.27
N ASN A 67 -2.48 5.00 -6.85
CA ASN A 67 -3.23 6.06 -7.53
C ASN A 67 -3.76 7.09 -6.52
N GLY A 68 -3.42 6.89 -5.24
CA GLY A 68 -3.75 7.77 -4.13
C GLY A 68 -2.56 8.63 -3.67
N PRO A 69 -2.72 9.36 -2.57
CA PRO A 69 -1.68 10.19 -1.98
C PRO A 69 -0.42 9.42 -1.60
N ILE A 70 0.73 10.06 -1.78
CA ILE A 70 2.03 9.54 -1.36
C ILE A 70 2.60 10.48 -0.30
N ASN A 71 2.92 9.95 0.88
CA ASN A 71 3.58 10.67 1.95
C ASN A 71 4.88 9.95 2.33
N VAL A 72 6.02 10.62 2.15
CA VAL A 72 7.34 10.09 2.52
C VAL A 72 7.95 11.00 3.57
N GLN A 73 8.27 10.44 4.73
CA GLN A 73 8.98 11.11 5.80
C GLN A 73 10.27 10.34 6.13
N TYR A 74 11.29 11.06 6.49
CA TYR A 74 12.54 10.48 6.95
C TYR A 74 13.26 11.38 7.94
N ASN A 75 14.15 10.79 8.73
CA ASN A 75 15.01 11.49 9.65
C ASN A 75 16.44 11.64 9.10
N SER A 76 17.14 12.57 9.68
CA SER A 76 18.58 12.82 9.48
C SER A 76 19.25 13.07 10.82
N LYS A 77 20.59 13.18 10.84
CA LYS A 77 21.36 13.59 12.04
C LYS A 77 20.93 14.95 12.60
N LYS A 78 20.30 15.80 11.77
CA LYS A 78 19.82 17.13 12.18
C LYS A 78 18.36 17.11 12.69
N GLY A 79 17.63 16.01 12.50
CA GLY A 79 16.21 15.87 12.79
C GLY A 79 15.41 15.40 11.59
N GLY A 80 14.10 15.47 11.67
CA GLY A 80 13.16 15.10 10.61
C GLY A 80 11.75 14.86 11.14
N GLY A 81 10.79 14.63 10.24
CA GLY A 81 9.38 14.40 10.57
C GLY A 81 9.01 12.94 10.81
N ALA A 82 9.95 12.00 10.62
CA ALA A 82 9.66 10.58 10.81
C ALA A 82 9.72 10.19 12.31
N THR A 83 8.90 10.83 13.13
CA THR A 83 8.70 10.57 14.56
C THR A 83 7.44 9.74 14.77
N ILE A 84 7.19 9.29 16.01
CA ILE A 84 5.95 8.58 16.39
C ILE A 84 4.73 9.47 16.13
N GLU A 85 4.79 10.75 16.52
CA GLU A 85 3.74 11.73 16.29
C GLU A 85 3.56 12.01 14.79
N GLY A 86 4.68 12.21 14.05
CA GLY A 86 4.66 12.41 12.61
C GLY A 86 4.03 11.23 11.85
N LEU A 87 4.26 10.00 12.32
CA LEU A 87 3.63 8.81 11.77
C LEU A 87 2.12 8.82 12.03
N ALA A 88 1.69 9.08 13.26
CA ALA A 88 0.26 9.17 13.60
C ALA A 88 -0.47 10.24 12.77
N MET A 89 0.12 11.43 12.64
CA MET A 89 -0.44 12.51 11.82
C MET A 89 -0.51 12.13 10.34
N SER A 90 0.53 11.48 9.80
CA SER A 90 0.57 11.09 8.40
C SER A 90 -0.42 9.99 8.06
N LEU A 91 -0.61 9.02 8.95
CA LEU A 91 -1.63 7.97 8.81
C LEU A 91 -3.04 8.56 8.83
N HIS A 92 -3.32 9.46 9.78
CA HIS A 92 -4.61 10.15 9.87
C HIS A 92 -4.89 11.02 8.63
N ALA A 93 -3.90 11.81 8.18
CA ALA A 93 -4.04 12.64 7.00
C ALA A 93 -4.23 11.83 5.71
N ALA A 94 -3.63 10.65 5.61
CA ALA A 94 -3.85 9.74 4.49
C ALA A 94 -5.29 9.18 4.53
N ALA A 95 -5.73 8.67 5.68
CA ALA A 95 -7.06 8.09 5.87
C ALA A 95 -8.19 9.10 5.56
N ASN A 96 -8.06 10.35 5.97
CA ASN A 96 -9.06 11.40 5.72
C ASN A 96 -9.27 11.73 4.22
N ARG A 97 -8.45 11.21 3.32
CA ARG A 97 -8.54 11.41 1.86
C ARG A 97 -8.98 10.15 1.11
N MET A 98 -9.38 9.14 1.84
CA MET A 98 -9.64 7.80 1.32
C MET A 98 -11.01 7.31 1.76
N ASP A 99 -11.56 6.39 0.98
CA ASP A 99 -12.72 5.60 1.38
C ASP A 99 -12.24 4.48 2.33
N ALA A 100 -12.74 4.53 3.57
CA ALA A 100 -12.31 3.62 4.63
C ALA A 100 -12.60 2.14 4.34
N ASP A 101 -13.69 1.85 3.59
CA ASP A 101 -14.15 0.49 3.30
C ASP A 101 -13.57 -0.08 1.99
N ASN A 102 -13.17 0.79 1.06
CA ASN A 102 -12.74 0.37 -0.28
C ASN A 102 -11.26 0.59 -0.57
N ASP A 103 -10.66 1.68 -0.08
CA ASP A 103 -9.29 2.03 -0.41
C ASP A 103 -8.27 1.26 0.43
N ILE A 104 -7.01 1.27 0.01
CA ILE A 104 -5.92 0.53 0.66
C ILE A 104 -4.87 1.49 1.20
N LEU A 105 -4.59 1.41 2.49
CA LEU A 105 -3.47 2.09 3.13
C LEU A 105 -2.22 1.20 3.06
N PHE A 106 -1.20 1.64 2.32
CA PHE A 106 0.09 0.96 2.20
C PHE A 106 1.14 1.68 3.05
N LEU A 107 1.54 1.07 4.16
CA LEU A 107 2.54 1.59 5.10
C LEU A 107 3.87 0.89 4.92
N ILE A 108 4.95 1.67 4.83
CA ILE A 108 6.34 1.19 4.76
C ILE A 108 7.13 1.81 5.90
N LEU A 109 7.74 0.98 6.72
CA LEU A 109 8.61 1.39 7.82
C LEU A 109 10.00 0.77 7.63
N THR A 110 11.04 1.60 7.66
CA THR A 110 12.43 1.14 7.58
C THR A 110 13.27 1.78 8.68
N SER A 111 13.97 0.92 9.45
CA SER A 111 14.76 1.33 10.62
C SER A 111 15.65 0.21 11.14
N HIS A 112 16.39 0.50 12.22
CA HIS A 112 16.84 -0.54 13.13
C HIS A 112 15.67 -1.10 13.94
N GLY A 113 15.73 -2.37 14.29
CA GLY A 113 14.75 -3.05 15.11
C GLY A 113 15.38 -3.83 16.27
N SER A 114 14.60 -4.05 17.30
CA SER A 114 14.91 -4.88 18.45
C SER A 114 13.66 -5.66 18.87
N ARG A 115 13.78 -6.53 19.88
CA ARG A 115 12.61 -7.22 20.48
C ARG A 115 11.60 -6.25 21.15
N ALA A 116 11.97 -4.98 21.38
CA ALA A 116 11.08 -3.96 21.92
C ALA A 116 10.31 -3.17 20.85
N GLY A 117 10.82 -3.11 19.61
CA GLY A 117 10.21 -2.31 18.53
C GLY A 117 11.25 -1.71 17.59
N LEU A 118 10.78 -0.75 16.78
CA LEU A 118 11.61 -0.01 15.83
C LEU A 118 12.23 1.22 16.50
N ALA A 119 13.51 1.43 16.23
CA ALA A 119 14.22 2.63 16.68
C ALA A 119 13.78 3.86 15.86
N VAL A 120 13.42 4.93 16.54
CA VAL A 120 13.16 6.24 15.95
C VAL A 120 14.25 7.21 16.40
N LYS A 121 14.99 7.77 15.46
CA LYS A 121 16.10 8.72 15.73
C LYS A 121 15.98 9.94 14.83
N ALA A 122 15.66 11.09 15.44
CA ALA A 122 15.52 12.37 14.74
C ALA A 122 16.37 13.45 15.42
N GLY A 123 17.60 13.61 15.01
CA GLY A 123 18.55 14.48 15.73
C GLY A 123 18.77 14.00 17.15
N ARG A 124 18.36 14.80 18.15
CA ARG A 124 18.47 14.44 19.57
C ARG A 124 17.31 13.58 20.07
N LEU A 125 16.17 13.58 19.36
CA LEU A 125 15.02 12.77 19.74
C LEU A 125 15.32 11.28 19.51
N THR A 126 15.04 10.47 20.52
CA THR A 126 15.12 9.01 20.44
C THR A 126 13.84 8.42 21.03
N GLN A 127 13.17 7.55 20.26
CA GLN A 127 11.93 6.88 20.65
C GLN A 127 11.98 5.42 20.20
N THR A 128 11.07 4.59 20.69
CA THR A 128 10.84 3.22 20.22
C THR A 128 9.39 3.08 19.79
N LEU A 129 9.16 2.76 18.53
CA LEU A 129 7.82 2.43 18.02
C LEU A 129 7.54 0.96 18.32
N THR A 130 6.68 0.70 19.30
CA THR A 130 6.31 -0.65 19.72
C THR A 130 5.20 -1.23 18.82
N PRO A 131 5.01 -2.58 18.79
CA PRO A 131 3.87 -3.20 18.11
C PRO A 131 2.52 -2.66 18.57
N SER A 132 2.33 -2.40 19.87
CA SER A 132 1.08 -1.86 20.41
C SER A 132 0.81 -0.43 19.93
N ASN A 133 1.82 0.45 19.98
CA ASN A 133 1.67 1.81 19.46
C ASN A 133 1.26 1.82 17.98
N LEU A 134 1.90 0.98 17.15
CA LEU A 134 1.57 0.91 15.73
C LEU A 134 0.17 0.35 15.50
N ALA A 135 -0.24 -0.67 16.25
CA ALA A 135 -1.59 -1.24 16.16
C ALA A 135 -2.67 -0.19 16.49
N GLU A 136 -2.48 0.59 17.57
CA GLU A 136 -3.40 1.67 17.96
C GLU A 136 -3.49 2.76 16.88
N MET A 137 -2.36 3.18 16.31
CA MET A 137 -2.35 4.17 15.23
C MET A 137 -3.11 3.67 14.00
N LEU A 138 -2.91 2.42 13.59
CA LEU A 138 -3.59 1.83 12.46
C LEU A 138 -5.09 1.64 12.73
N ALA A 139 -5.49 1.27 13.94
CA ALA A 139 -6.90 1.19 14.32
C ALA A 139 -7.61 2.54 14.23
N ARG A 140 -6.94 3.63 14.65
CA ARG A 140 -7.49 5.00 14.59
C ARG A 140 -7.68 5.54 13.16
N THR A 141 -7.08 4.92 12.15
CA THR A 141 -7.32 5.30 10.74
C THR A 141 -8.71 4.91 10.25
N ALA A 142 -9.37 3.97 10.92
CA ALA A 142 -10.61 3.32 10.49
C ALA A 142 -10.52 2.65 9.10
N MET A 143 -9.37 2.64 8.45
CA MET A 143 -9.17 1.98 7.15
C MET A 143 -9.33 0.47 7.32
N ARG A 144 -10.17 -0.14 6.50
CA ARG A 144 -10.38 -1.58 6.47
C ARG A 144 -9.13 -2.27 5.92
N TYR A 145 -8.72 -1.96 4.72
CA TYR A 145 -7.64 -2.66 4.03
C TYR A 145 -6.28 -2.00 4.23
N LYS A 146 -5.33 -2.79 4.75
CA LYS A 146 -3.98 -2.31 5.06
C LYS A 146 -2.91 -3.27 4.57
N VAL A 147 -1.80 -2.72 4.06
CA VAL A 147 -0.55 -3.45 3.85
C VAL A 147 0.52 -2.76 4.67
N VAL A 148 1.22 -3.51 5.50
CA VAL A 148 2.29 -3.00 6.36
C VAL A 148 3.58 -3.75 6.03
N VAL A 149 4.58 -3.04 5.52
CA VAL A 149 5.91 -3.59 5.24
C VAL A 149 6.92 -3.01 6.23
N ILE A 150 7.59 -3.88 6.99
CA ILE A 150 8.55 -3.49 8.03
C ILE A 150 9.93 -4.03 7.67
N SER A 151 10.81 -3.16 7.21
CA SER A 151 12.20 -3.45 6.87
C SER A 151 13.10 -3.14 8.06
N ALA A 152 13.21 -4.09 8.99
CA ALA A 152 14.01 -3.98 10.20
C ALA A 152 14.38 -5.35 10.80
N CYS A 153 15.38 -5.37 11.68
CA CYS A 153 15.68 -6.53 12.52
C CYS A 153 14.49 -6.85 13.43
N TYR A 154 14.28 -8.12 13.76
CA TYR A 154 13.23 -8.59 14.69
C TYR A 154 11.82 -8.13 14.33
N SER A 155 11.58 -7.74 13.08
CA SER A 155 10.32 -7.14 12.63
C SER A 155 9.11 -8.08 12.73
N GLY A 156 9.32 -9.38 12.81
CA GLY A 156 8.27 -10.38 13.05
C GLY A 156 7.48 -10.17 14.35
N ILE A 157 8.03 -9.45 15.35
CA ILE A 157 7.32 -9.12 16.61
C ILE A 157 6.03 -8.31 16.36
N PHE A 158 5.90 -7.65 15.21
CA PHE A 158 4.72 -6.86 14.87
C PHE A 158 3.55 -7.71 14.36
N ILE A 159 3.82 -8.91 13.82
CA ILE A 159 2.82 -9.78 13.19
C ILE A 159 1.64 -10.10 14.12
N PRO A 160 1.84 -10.55 15.39
CA PRO A 160 0.73 -10.95 16.24
C PRO A 160 -0.27 -9.84 16.58
N ARG A 161 0.16 -8.58 16.47
CA ARG A 161 -0.67 -7.41 16.76
C ARG A 161 -1.34 -6.81 15.52
N LEU A 162 -0.77 -7.03 14.34
CA LEU A 162 -1.19 -6.33 13.12
C LEU A 162 -1.88 -7.24 12.11
N ALA A 163 -1.38 -8.48 11.94
CA ALA A 163 -1.86 -9.37 10.89
C ALA A 163 -3.28 -9.86 11.16
N ASN A 164 -4.15 -9.72 10.16
CA ASN A 164 -5.51 -10.23 10.14
C ASN A 164 -5.99 -10.35 8.67
N PRO A 165 -7.18 -10.88 8.37
CA PRO A 165 -7.63 -11.02 6.98
C PRO A 165 -7.62 -9.74 6.14
N ASP A 166 -7.84 -8.57 6.76
CA ASP A 166 -7.88 -7.26 6.11
C ASP A 166 -6.54 -6.49 6.20
N THR A 167 -5.55 -7.05 6.90
CA THR A 167 -4.22 -6.44 7.06
C THR A 167 -3.12 -7.44 6.72
N LEU A 168 -2.43 -7.18 5.61
CA LEU A 168 -1.22 -7.91 5.22
C LEU A 168 0.01 -7.32 5.90
N VAL A 169 0.78 -8.16 6.58
CA VAL A 169 2.05 -7.76 7.19
C VAL A 169 3.21 -8.50 6.52
N ILE A 170 4.20 -7.75 6.06
CA ILE A 170 5.44 -8.26 5.46
C ILE A 170 6.62 -7.75 6.26
N THR A 171 7.50 -8.64 6.71
CA THR A 171 8.63 -8.31 7.57
C THR A 171 9.97 -8.78 7.00
N ALA A 172 11.02 -7.99 7.23
CA ALA A 172 12.38 -8.31 6.77
C ALA A 172 13.05 -9.42 7.59
N ALA A 173 12.54 -9.70 8.78
CA ALA A 173 13.02 -10.75 9.66
C ALA A 173 11.85 -11.35 10.44
N ASP A 174 12.05 -12.54 11.02
CA ASP A 174 11.15 -13.07 12.03
C ASP A 174 11.31 -12.33 13.39
N ALA A 175 10.69 -12.84 14.46
CA ALA A 175 10.73 -12.23 15.78
C ALA A 175 12.08 -12.39 16.51
N ASP A 176 12.91 -13.33 16.07
CA ASP A 176 14.10 -13.79 16.79
C ASP A 176 15.41 -13.45 16.10
N HIS A 177 15.36 -13.01 14.83
CA HIS A 177 16.57 -12.81 14.04
C HIS A 177 16.75 -11.35 13.59
N PRO A 178 18.02 -10.91 13.42
CA PRO A 178 18.33 -9.65 12.76
C PRO A 178 18.07 -9.72 11.25
N SER A 179 17.96 -8.56 10.61
CA SER A 179 18.11 -8.38 9.16
C SER A 179 19.36 -7.57 8.86
N PHE A 180 19.80 -7.52 7.59
CA PHE A 180 21.12 -7.01 7.24
C PHE A 180 21.08 -5.90 6.20
N GLY A 181 22.24 -5.24 6.01
CA GLY A 181 22.43 -4.24 4.96
C GLY A 181 22.23 -2.79 5.41
N CYS A 182 22.10 -2.53 6.71
CA CYS A 182 21.95 -1.17 7.27
C CYS A 182 23.27 -0.37 7.24
N ARG A 183 23.92 -0.24 6.07
CA ARG A 183 25.17 0.53 5.92
C ARG A 183 24.84 1.96 5.51
N ASP A 184 25.55 2.94 6.07
CA ASP A 184 25.27 4.37 5.87
C ASP A 184 25.19 4.81 4.39
N LYS A 185 26.06 4.30 3.54
CA LYS A 185 26.09 4.63 2.10
C LYS A 185 25.28 3.69 1.22
N ALA A 186 24.61 2.69 1.78
CA ALA A 186 23.76 1.82 1.00
C ALA A 186 22.48 2.56 0.57
N LYS A 187 21.97 2.24 -0.62
CA LYS A 187 20.67 2.74 -1.08
C LYS A 187 19.51 1.92 -0.51
N TRP A 188 19.77 0.66 -0.16
CA TRP A 188 18.79 -0.33 0.27
C TRP A 188 19.36 -1.24 1.34
N THR A 189 18.53 -1.68 2.28
CA THR A 189 18.81 -2.87 3.10
C THR A 189 18.81 -4.13 2.20
N TYR A 190 19.18 -5.30 2.74
CA TYR A 190 19.13 -6.54 1.94
C TYR A 190 17.70 -6.89 1.55
N PHE A 191 16.79 -6.81 2.52
CA PHE A 191 15.37 -7.04 2.28
C PHE A 191 14.77 -5.98 1.34
N GLY A 192 15.01 -4.71 1.59
CA GLY A 192 14.48 -3.63 0.75
C GLY A 192 14.96 -3.73 -0.69
N ASN A 193 16.24 -4.08 -0.92
CA ASN A 193 16.73 -4.33 -2.27
C ASN A 193 16.04 -5.54 -2.92
N ALA A 194 15.91 -6.65 -2.19
CA ALA A 194 15.31 -7.87 -2.73
C ALA A 194 13.81 -7.67 -3.02
N PHE A 195 13.06 -7.08 -2.07
CA PHE A 195 11.62 -6.96 -2.17
C PHE A 195 11.20 -5.79 -3.07
N PHE A 196 11.60 -4.55 -2.73
CA PHE A 196 11.15 -3.37 -3.48
C PHE A 196 11.92 -3.19 -4.79
N ASN A 197 13.26 -3.20 -4.73
CA ASN A 197 14.07 -2.80 -5.88
C ASN A 197 14.16 -3.87 -6.97
N VAL A 198 14.09 -5.15 -6.62
CA VAL A 198 14.20 -6.25 -7.59
C VAL A 198 12.84 -6.90 -7.83
N ALA A 199 12.28 -7.58 -6.82
CA ALA A 199 11.14 -8.45 -7.04
C ALA A 199 9.85 -7.69 -7.38
N LEU A 200 9.49 -6.66 -6.63
CA LEU A 200 8.22 -5.94 -6.79
C LEU A 200 8.11 -5.16 -8.11
N ARG A 201 9.23 -4.80 -8.72
CA ARG A 201 9.22 -4.13 -10.04
C ARG A 201 8.69 -5.00 -11.17
N GLN A 202 8.78 -6.33 -11.02
CA GLN A 202 8.46 -7.29 -12.07
C GLN A 202 7.33 -8.24 -11.69
N ALA A 203 7.05 -8.42 -10.40
CA ALA A 203 6.05 -9.35 -9.91
C ALA A 203 4.63 -8.90 -10.25
N ARG A 204 3.74 -9.87 -10.43
CA ARG A 204 2.31 -9.62 -10.68
C ARG A 204 1.53 -9.37 -9.39
N SER A 205 2.03 -9.86 -8.26
CA SER A 205 1.42 -9.72 -6.94
C SER A 205 2.46 -9.49 -5.84
N LEU A 206 2.02 -9.03 -4.67
CA LEU A 206 2.88 -8.94 -3.48
C LEU A 206 3.40 -10.32 -3.06
N LYS A 207 2.58 -11.36 -3.21
CA LYS A 207 2.97 -12.75 -2.90
C LYS A 207 4.12 -13.24 -3.79
N ASP A 208 4.03 -13.01 -5.10
CA ASP A 208 5.09 -13.40 -6.03
C ASP A 208 6.38 -12.63 -5.73
N ALA A 209 6.26 -11.30 -5.49
CA ALA A 209 7.39 -10.48 -5.09
C ALA A 209 8.06 -11.00 -3.81
N PHE A 210 7.26 -11.37 -2.81
CA PHE A 210 7.76 -11.87 -1.54
C PHE A 210 8.51 -13.21 -1.68
N VAL A 211 7.98 -14.15 -2.47
CA VAL A 211 8.65 -15.42 -2.73
C VAL A 211 10.04 -15.21 -3.35
N VAL A 212 10.12 -14.36 -4.38
CA VAL A 212 11.40 -14.02 -5.03
C VAL A 212 12.33 -13.30 -4.06
N ALA A 213 11.84 -12.31 -3.32
CA ALA A 213 12.63 -11.54 -2.38
C ALA A 213 13.24 -12.41 -1.27
N ARG A 214 12.44 -13.32 -0.71
CA ARG A 214 12.89 -14.27 0.33
C ARG A 214 14.01 -15.16 -0.16
N ALA A 215 13.93 -15.65 -1.40
CA ALA A 215 14.99 -16.45 -2.02
C ALA A 215 16.28 -15.63 -2.24
N LEU A 216 16.16 -14.37 -2.67
CA LEU A 216 17.28 -13.46 -2.87
C LEU A 216 17.98 -13.10 -1.56
N VAL A 217 17.21 -12.82 -0.50
CA VAL A 217 17.74 -12.56 0.85
C VAL A 217 18.53 -13.77 1.34
N LYS A 218 17.90 -14.96 1.34
CA LYS A 218 18.55 -16.21 1.76
C LYS A 218 19.86 -16.47 1.00
N LYS A 219 19.85 -16.31 -0.33
CA LYS A 219 21.05 -16.50 -1.17
C LYS A 219 22.17 -15.53 -0.76
N ARG A 220 21.83 -14.30 -0.44
CA ARG A 220 22.79 -13.27 -0.04
C ARG A 220 23.37 -13.55 1.34
N GLU A 221 22.53 -13.89 2.32
CA GLU A 221 22.93 -14.21 3.68
C GLU A 221 23.89 -15.41 3.69
N LEU A 222 23.56 -16.49 2.98
CA LEU A 222 24.43 -17.66 2.84
C LEU A 222 25.80 -17.29 2.24
N ARG A 223 25.83 -16.47 1.19
CA ARG A 223 27.07 -16.03 0.56
C ARG A 223 27.94 -15.19 1.50
N GLU A 224 27.31 -14.34 2.31
CA GLU A 224 27.99 -13.44 3.24
C GLU A 224 28.19 -14.06 4.64
N ARG A 225 27.76 -15.33 4.83
CA ARG A 225 27.87 -16.10 6.08
C ARG A 225 27.14 -15.46 7.25
N PHE A 226 25.98 -14.88 7.00
CA PHE A 226 25.06 -14.42 8.03
C PHE A 226 24.05 -15.50 8.39
N ASP A 227 23.57 -15.45 9.64
CA ASP A 227 22.41 -16.22 10.06
C ASP A 227 21.17 -15.79 9.27
N PRO A 228 20.21 -16.70 9.02
CA PRO A 228 19.03 -16.38 8.23
C PRO A 228 18.12 -15.39 8.96
N SER A 229 17.72 -14.31 8.28
CA SER A 229 16.76 -13.34 8.82
C SER A 229 15.31 -13.85 8.82
N ASN A 230 14.99 -14.85 7.99
CA ASN A 230 13.66 -15.44 7.85
C ASN A 230 12.54 -14.42 7.60
N PRO A 231 12.51 -13.70 6.47
CA PRO A 231 11.42 -12.80 6.15
C PRO A 231 10.05 -13.50 6.17
N LEU A 232 9.02 -12.82 6.71
CA LEU A 232 7.67 -13.35 6.85
C LEU A 232 6.64 -12.50 6.10
N MET A 233 5.54 -13.16 5.71
CA MET A 233 4.36 -12.54 5.10
C MET A 233 3.13 -13.24 5.69
N THR A 234 2.23 -12.49 6.34
CA THR A 234 1.12 -13.04 7.13
C THR A 234 -0.13 -12.16 7.01
N GLY A 235 -1.31 -12.78 6.97
CA GLY A 235 -2.61 -12.10 6.85
C GLY A 235 -2.88 -11.58 5.44
N GLY A 236 -3.85 -10.69 5.32
CA GLY A 236 -4.17 -9.98 4.08
C GLY A 236 -4.94 -10.80 3.06
N GLU A 237 -5.63 -11.85 3.48
CA GLU A 237 -6.43 -12.70 2.58
C GLU A 237 -7.44 -11.89 1.77
N ASN A 238 -8.04 -10.86 2.40
CA ASN A 238 -9.02 -10.00 1.77
C ASN A 238 -8.38 -8.83 0.98
N VAL A 239 -7.18 -8.37 1.35
CA VAL A 239 -6.56 -7.22 0.69
C VAL A 239 -5.70 -7.60 -0.51
N GLN A 240 -5.05 -8.77 -0.49
CA GLN A 240 -4.16 -9.19 -1.59
C GLN A 240 -4.86 -9.27 -2.96
N PRO A 241 -6.09 -9.82 -3.10
CA PRO A 241 -6.81 -9.86 -4.37
C PRO A 241 -7.18 -8.47 -4.90
N LEU A 242 -7.22 -7.46 -4.04
CA LEU A 242 -7.58 -6.08 -4.38
C LEU A 242 -6.40 -5.29 -4.95
N LEU A 243 -5.16 -5.78 -4.77
CA LEU A 243 -3.92 -5.15 -5.25
C LEU A 243 -3.55 -5.69 -6.62
N ILE A 244 -4.04 -5.01 -7.65
CA ILE A 244 -3.71 -5.34 -9.04
C ILE A 244 -2.48 -4.52 -9.45
N ALA A 245 -1.38 -5.22 -9.72
CA ALA A 245 -0.15 -4.57 -10.19
C ALA A 245 -0.36 -3.99 -11.60
N ARG A 246 0.04 -2.74 -11.80
CA ARG A 246 0.10 -2.14 -13.13
C ARG A 246 1.21 -2.78 -13.95
N PRO A 247 1.04 -2.87 -15.26
CA PRO A 247 2.07 -3.41 -16.16
C PRO A 247 3.39 -2.62 -16.12
#